data_d29d85b6c9e66d8fd4ebf194ef56de42
#
_entry.id   d29d85b6c9e66d8fd4ebf194ef56de42
#
_cell.length_a   1.000
_cell.length_b   1.000
_cell.length_c   1.000
_cell.angle_alpha   90.00
_cell.angle_beta   90.00
_cell.angle_gamma   90.00
#
_symmetry.space_group_name_H-M   'P 1'
#
loop_
_entity.id
_entity.type
_entity.pdbx_description
1 polymer ?
#
loop_
_entity_poly.entity_id
_entity_poly.type
_entity_poly.pdbx_seq_one_letter_code
_entity_poly.pdbx_strand_id
1 'polypeptide(L)'
;MQHAVIVSVQVGEVLGPSALSADELARSCGVELAWVRDRVESGVLQVDRASGAWRFDSVTLVRARRLVALETTFDADPQLAALTADLIEEVARLKRRLIALGFEQA
;
A
#
# COMPACT_ATOMS: atom_id res chain seq x y z
N MET A 1 -5.73 -6.89 18.68
CA MET A 1 -5.26 -6.48 18.18
C MET A 1 -5.38 -6.41 17.50
N GLN A 2 -5.72 -6.51 17.63
CA GLN A 2 -5.44 -6.36 17.01
C GLN A 2 -5.55 -6.45 16.37
N HIS A 3 -6.03 -6.48 16.51
CA HIS A 3 -5.89 -6.34 15.77
C HIS A 3 -5.87 -6.63 15.09
N ALA A 4 -5.76 -7.03 15.22
CA ALA A 4 -5.35 -6.88 14.64
C ALA A 4 -5.17 -6.97 14.06
N VAL A 5 -5.57 -7.10 14.34
CA VAL A 5 -5.08 -6.81 13.78
C VAL A 5 -5.00 -6.89 13.33
N ILE A 6 -5.21 -7.15 13.60
CA ILE A 6 -4.80 -6.90 13.25
C ILE A 6 -4.84 -7.08 12.82
N VAL A 7 -5.09 -7.41 13.13
CA VAL A 7 -4.76 -7.26 12.74
C VAL A 7 -4.43 -7.41 12.45
N SER A 8 -4.42 -7.86 12.77
CA SER A 8 -3.73 -7.72 12.53
C SER A 8 -3.24 -8.00 12.29
N VAL A 9 -3.00 -8.40 12.61
CA VAL A 9 -2.17 -8.42 12.48
C VAL A 9 -1.90 -8.65 12.45
N GLN A 10 -1.66 -9.21 12.54
CA GLN A 10 -1.14 -9.30 12.55
C GLN A 10 -0.86 -9.71 12.32
N VAL A 11 -1.27 -9.95 12.70
CA VAL A 11 -0.87 -10.24 12.51
C VAL A 11 -0.32 -10.78 12.26
N GLY A 12 0.30 -10.87 12.51
CA GLY A 12 0.71 -11.32 12.37
C GLY A 12 0.81 -12.20 11.98
N GLU A 13 0.43 -12.69 12.26
CA GLU A 13 0.24 -13.36 11.46
C GLU A 13 -0.61 -13.29 10.83
N VAL A 14 -1.23 -13.09 11.00
CA VAL A 14 -2.09 -13.13 10.22
C VAL A 14 -1.98 -12.81 8.79
N LEU A 15 -1.66 -11.68 8.34
CA LEU A 15 -1.45 -11.45 6.93
C LEU A 15 -0.06 -11.92 6.52
N GLY A 16 -0.01 -12.83 5.59
CA GLY A 16 1.22 -13.20 4.93
C GLY A 16 1.62 -12.13 3.94
N PRO A 17 2.82 -12.25 3.36
CA PRO A 17 3.32 -11.22 2.44
C PRO A 17 2.42 -10.98 1.22
N SER A 18 1.70 -11.99 0.73
CA SER A 18 0.87 -11.87 -0.47
C SER A 18 -0.52 -12.44 -0.20
N ALA A 19 -1.19 -11.87 0.79
CA ALA A 19 -2.40 -12.46 1.34
C ALA A 19 -3.68 -12.02 0.67
N LEU A 20 -3.71 -10.86 -0.01
CA LEU A 20 -4.95 -10.28 -0.56
C LEU A 20 -5.09 -10.60 -2.03
N SER A 21 -6.31 -10.95 -2.44
CA SER A 21 -6.66 -11.03 -3.86
C SER A 21 -6.92 -9.62 -4.40
N ALA A 22 -7.03 -9.49 -5.72
CA ALA A 22 -7.34 -8.20 -6.34
C ALA A 22 -8.71 -7.71 -5.90
N ASP A 23 -9.70 -8.61 -5.79
CA ASP A 23 -11.03 -8.23 -5.33
C ASP A 23 -11.02 -7.75 -3.89
N GLU A 24 -10.24 -8.43 -3.03
CA GLU A 24 -10.13 -8.03 -1.64
C GLU A 24 -9.45 -6.68 -1.51
N LEU A 25 -8.41 -6.44 -2.31
CA LEU A 25 -7.72 -5.16 -2.30
C LEU A 25 -8.67 -4.05 -2.73
N ALA A 26 -9.42 -4.27 -3.81
CA ALA A 26 -10.37 -3.28 -4.31
C ALA A 26 -11.41 -2.94 -3.25
N ARG A 27 -11.98 -3.96 -2.60
CA ARG A 27 -12.97 -3.73 -1.54
C ARG A 27 -12.37 -2.98 -0.36
N SER A 28 -11.15 -3.35 0.04
CA SER A 28 -10.48 -2.68 1.16
C SER A 28 -10.20 -1.21 0.89
N CYS A 29 -10.01 -0.86 -0.37
CA CYS A 29 -9.71 0.52 -0.76
C CYS A 29 -10.94 1.30 -1.21
N GLY A 30 -12.09 0.62 -1.36
CA GLY A 30 -13.31 1.27 -1.83
C GLY A 30 -13.25 1.69 -3.28
N VAL A 31 -12.59 0.90 -4.12
CA VAL A 31 -12.43 1.20 -5.54
C VAL A 31 -12.89 0.02 -6.39
N GLU A 32 -13.06 0.28 -7.68
CA GLU A 32 -13.40 -0.76 -8.64
C GLU A 32 -12.18 -1.63 -8.94
N LEU A 33 -12.43 -2.87 -9.33
CA LEU A 33 -11.36 -3.77 -9.74
C LEU A 33 -10.53 -3.18 -10.87
N ALA A 34 -11.16 -2.44 -11.77
CA ALA A 34 -10.47 -1.77 -12.87
C ALA A 34 -9.40 -0.79 -12.39
N TRP A 35 -9.64 -0.13 -11.25
CA TRP A 35 -8.66 0.76 -10.65
C TRP A 35 -7.40 -0.02 -10.26
N VAL A 36 -7.61 -1.17 -9.58
CA VAL A 36 -6.48 -2.00 -9.16
C VAL A 36 -5.69 -2.48 -10.38
N ARG A 37 -6.42 -2.98 -11.38
CA ARG A 37 -5.79 -3.49 -12.59
C ARG A 37 -4.94 -2.41 -13.28
N ASP A 38 -5.49 -1.22 -13.39
CA ASP A 38 -4.79 -0.11 -14.02
C ASP A 38 -3.50 0.24 -13.27
N ARG A 39 -3.57 0.29 -11.93
CA ARG A 39 -2.39 0.65 -11.13
C ARG A 39 -1.31 -0.42 -11.17
N VAL A 40 -1.69 -1.68 -11.29
CA VAL A 40 -0.74 -2.77 -11.47
C VAL A 40 -0.08 -2.67 -12.85
N GLU A 41 -0.89 -2.46 -13.88
CA GLU A 41 -0.38 -2.41 -15.26
C GLU A 41 0.52 -1.20 -15.49
N SER A 42 0.26 -0.10 -14.82
CA SER A 42 1.11 1.08 -14.92
C SER A 42 2.36 1.00 -14.03
N GLY A 43 2.51 -0.08 -13.27
CA GLY A 43 3.69 -0.28 -12.42
C GLY A 43 3.63 0.45 -11.09
N VAL A 44 2.48 1.04 -10.75
CA VAL A 44 2.32 1.83 -9.52
C VAL A 44 2.12 0.94 -8.30
N LEU A 45 1.48 -0.22 -8.48
CA LEU A 45 1.30 -1.20 -7.42
C LEU A 45 2.06 -2.47 -7.74
N GLN A 46 2.74 -3.01 -6.74
CA GLN A 46 3.46 -4.28 -6.87
C GLN A 46 2.48 -5.43 -6.70
N VAL A 47 2.68 -6.49 -7.46
CA VAL A 47 1.80 -7.65 -7.43
C VAL A 47 2.65 -8.91 -7.46
N ASP A 48 2.21 -9.93 -6.71
CA ASP A 48 2.81 -11.26 -6.75
C ASP A 48 1.95 -12.14 -7.66
N ARG A 49 2.57 -12.69 -8.70
CA ARG A 49 1.91 -13.53 -9.69
C ARG A 49 2.32 -15.00 -9.58
N ALA A 50 3.10 -15.35 -8.57
CA ALA A 50 3.72 -16.68 -8.50
C ALA A 50 2.70 -17.82 -8.45
N SER A 51 1.53 -17.58 -7.85
CA SER A 51 0.49 -18.61 -7.72
C SER A 51 -0.43 -18.70 -8.94
N GLY A 52 -0.21 -17.87 -9.94
CA GLY A 52 -1.09 -17.77 -11.10
C GLY A 52 -2.20 -16.75 -10.97
N ALA A 53 -2.61 -16.42 -9.75
CA ALA A 53 -3.54 -15.35 -9.47
C ALA A 53 -2.78 -14.17 -8.85
N TRP A 54 -3.32 -12.97 -9.00
CA TRP A 54 -2.72 -11.78 -8.41
C TRP A 54 -2.89 -11.82 -6.90
N ARG A 55 -1.79 -11.56 -6.18
CA ARG A 55 -1.76 -11.47 -4.74
C ARG A 55 -1.04 -10.21 -4.30
N PHE A 56 -1.53 -9.60 -3.24
CA PHE A 56 -1.01 -8.32 -2.75
C PHE A 56 -0.68 -8.44 -1.28
N ASP A 57 0.45 -7.85 -0.87
CA ASP A 57 0.85 -7.86 0.52
C ASP A 57 0.30 -6.64 1.26
N SER A 58 0.53 -6.60 2.57
CA SER A 58 0.01 -5.52 3.42
C SER A 58 0.67 -4.19 3.11
N VAL A 59 1.92 -4.19 2.67
CA VAL A 59 2.61 -2.96 2.28
C VAL A 59 1.93 -2.34 1.08
N THR A 60 1.57 -3.18 0.10
CA THR A 60 0.85 -2.72 -1.09
C THR A 60 -0.55 -2.22 -0.74
N LEU A 61 -1.22 -2.85 0.23
CA LEU A 61 -2.52 -2.36 0.69
C LEU A 61 -2.40 -0.94 1.25
N VAL A 62 -1.40 -0.68 2.08
CA VAL A 62 -1.18 0.65 2.65
C VAL A 62 -0.94 1.66 1.53
N ARG A 63 -0.10 1.30 0.56
CA ARG A 63 0.18 2.17 -0.57
C ARG A 63 -1.08 2.44 -1.40
N ALA A 64 -1.87 1.41 -1.67
CA ALA A 64 -3.09 1.56 -2.46
C ALA A 64 -4.07 2.51 -1.77
N ARG A 65 -4.25 2.37 -0.46
CA ARG A 65 -5.12 3.29 0.29
C ARG A 65 -4.62 4.72 0.22
N ARG A 66 -3.32 4.92 0.28
CA ARG A 66 -2.72 6.26 0.15
C ARG A 66 -2.98 6.84 -1.22
N LEU A 67 -2.82 6.03 -2.28
CA LEU A 67 -3.09 6.49 -3.63
C LEU A 67 -4.55 6.93 -3.80
N VAL A 68 -5.48 6.13 -3.30
CA VAL A 68 -6.91 6.47 -3.38
C VAL A 68 -7.17 7.78 -2.64
N ALA A 69 -6.60 7.94 -1.45
CA ALA A 69 -6.79 9.16 -0.67
C ALA A 69 -6.25 10.38 -1.41
N LEU A 70 -5.07 10.26 -2.02
CA LEU A 70 -4.47 11.37 -2.77
C LEU A 70 -5.30 11.72 -3.99
N GLU A 71 -5.75 10.72 -4.73
CA GLU A 71 -6.57 10.96 -5.92
C GLU A 71 -7.91 11.59 -5.57
N THR A 72 -8.52 11.14 -4.47
CA THR A 72 -9.86 11.59 -4.09
C THR A 72 -9.84 12.93 -3.38
N THR A 73 -8.96 13.07 -2.40
CA THR A 73 -8.93 14.27 -1.54
C THR A 73 -8.41 15.48 -2.29
N PHE A 74 -7.42 15.30 -3.13
CA PHE A 74 -6.74 16.40 -3.82
C PHE A 74 -7.04 16.45 -5.31
N ASP A 75 -7.95 15.61 -5.78
CA ASP A 75 -8.27 15.50 -7.19
C ASP A 75 -7.01 15.37 -8.05
N ALA A 76 -6.05 14.59 -7.53
CA ALA A 76 -4.78 14.40 -8.22
C ALA A 76 -4.94 13.33 -9.30
N ASP A 77 -4.26 13.54 -10.43
CA ASP A 77 -4.26 12.50 -11.44
C ASP A 77 -3.40 11.32 -10.93
N PRO A 78 -3.57 10.12 -11.53
CA PRO A 78 -2.90 8.94 -11.03
C PRO A 78 -1.37 9.03 -11.01
N GLN A 79 -0.77 9.73 -11.96
CA GLN A 79 0.69 9.85 -11.99
C GLN A 79 1.19 10.76 -10.89
N LEU A 80 0.49 11.86 -10.66
CA LEU A 80 0.84 12.77 -9.57
C LEU A 80 0.65 12.09 -8.21
N ALA A 81 -0.42 11.33 -8.06
CA ALA A 81 -0.66 10.58 -6.83
C ALA A 81 0.45 9.57 -6.59
N ALA A 82 0.88 8.87 -7.63
CA ALA A 82 1.96 7.89 -7.51
C ALA A 82 3.28 8.54 -7.10
N LEU A 83 3.61 9.67 -7.72
CA LEU A 83 4.83 10.40 -7.38
C LEU A 83 4.78 10.88 -5.93
N THR A 84 3.64 11.42 -5.53
CA THR A 84 3.45 11.89 -4.16
C THR A 84 3.59 10.74 -3.16
N ALA A 85 3.01 9.58 -3.46
CA ALA A 85 3.14 8.40 -2.61
C ALA A 85 4.61 7.98 -2.49
N ASP A 86 5.34 8.00 -3.60
CA ASP A 86 6.76 7.66 -3.58
C ASP A 86 7.54 8.60 -2.66
N LEU A 87 7.24 9.90 -2.73
CA LEU A 87 7.92 10.88 -1.89
C LEU A 87 7.58 10.70 -0.41
N ILE A 88 6.31 10.40 -0.10
CA ILE A 88 5.90 10.13 1.28
C ILE A 88 6.64 8.92 1.83
N GLU A 89 6.75 7.86 1.02
CA GLU A 89 7.44 6.64 1.43
C GLU A 89 8.92 6.89 1.63
N GLU A 90 9.51 7.71 0.76
CA GLU A 90 10.92 8.07 0.88
C GLU A 90 11.19 8.91 2.14
N VAL A 91 10.32 9.87 2.43
CA VAL A 91 10.44 10.67 3.65
C VAL A 91 10.35 9.77 4.88
N ALA A 92 9.38 8.83 4.89
CA ALA A 92 9.23 7.91 6.02
C ALA A 92 10.47 7.03 6.19
N ARG A 93 11.03 6.55 5.08
CA ARG A 93 12.24 5.74 5.10
C ARG A 93 13.42 6.51 5.67
N LEU A 94 13.58 7.76 5.23
CA LEU A 94 14.69 8.60 5.71
C LEU A 94 14.53 8.94 7.19
N LYS A 95 13.31 9.20 7.65
CA LYS A 95 13.06 9.46 9.06
C LYS A 95 13.42 8.24 9.92
N ARG A 96 13.04 7.04 9.48
CA ARG A 96 13.40 5.83 10.20
C ARG A 96 14.91 5.66 10.27
N ARG A 97 15.60 5.99 9.18
CA ARG A 97 17.04 5.88 9.11
C ARG A 97 17.72 6.85 10.07
N LEU A 98 17.22 8.08 10.15
CA LEU A 98 17.75 9.07 11.10
C LEU A 98 17.58 8.60 12.54
N ILE A 99 16.40 8.05 12.87
CA ILE A 99 16.17 7.52 14.20
C ILE A 99 17.14 6.38 14.51
N ALA A 100 17.33 5.47 13.56
CA ALA A 100 18.25 4.35 13.74
C ALA A 100 19.69 4.82 13.94
N LEU A 101 20.06 5.99 13.39
CA LEU A 101 21.39 6.55 13.57
C LEU A 101 21.53 7.42 14.84
N GLY A 102 20.46 7.49 15.64
CA GLY A 102 20.49 8.21 16.91
C GLY A 102 20.04 9.66 16.86
N PHE A 103 19.53 10.12 15.72
CA PHE A 103 18.99 11.47 15.64
C PHE A 103 17.57 11.51 16.15
N GLU A 104 17.22 12.59 16.86
CA GLU A 104 15.86 12.75 17.32
C GLU A 104 14.97 13.12 16.16
N GLN A 105 13.74 12.62 16.24
CA GLN A 105 12.74 12.98 15.27
C GLN A 105 12.28 14.41 15.53
N ALA A 106 12.30 15.19 14.49
CA ALA A 106 11.88 16.57 14.57
C ALA A 106 10.36 16.69 14.59
#